data_1a341fa9c0b8dde19d288b38d5298d81
#
_entry.id   1a341fa9c0b8dde19d288b38d5298d81
#
_cell.length_a   1.000
_cell.length_b   1.000
_cell.length_c   1.000
_cell.angle_alpha   90.00
_cell.angle_beta   90.00
_cell.angle_gamma   90.00
#
_symmetry.space_group_name_H-M   'P 1'
#
loop_
_entity.id
_entity.type
_entity.pdbx_description
1 polymer ?
#
loop_
_entity_poly.entity_id
_entity_poly.type
_entity_poly.pdbx_seq_one_letter_code
_entity_poly.pdbx_strand_id
1 'polypeptide(L)'
;IAIVANDLYPETAEYVRKLMSEPFGKHCRLVVKSTPSSMHSFYALSSLLEEGPFCLTTVDTIFREEEFARYIEDFSTTPYDGLMGVSDFIDDERPLYVETGDHLMISDFGDTATQDSKYISGGIYGLKPICLQTLRRCMAEGQHRMRNFQRGLIKDGRKLQAWPFSKVLDIDHASDILKAEQFLATDKAL
;
A
#
# COMPACT_ATOMS: atom_id res chain seq x y z
N ILE A 1 7.03 1.94 13.17
CA ILE A 1 6.24 2.60 12.12
C ILE A 1 7.05 3.74 11.53
N ALA A 2 7.10 3.89 10.21
CA ALA A 2 7.70 5.02 9.51
C ALA A 2 6.58 5.81 8.79
N ILE A 3 6.54 7.11 9.00
CA ILE A 3 5.51 7.99 8.46
C ILE A 3 6.19 9.10 7.67
N VAL A 4 5.67 9.44 6.48
CA VAL A 4 6.02 10.65 5.78
C VAL A 4 4.85 11.62 5.79
N ALA A 5 5.07 12.85 6.21
CA ALA A 5 4.10 13.94 6.20
C ALA A 5 4.59 15.06 5.28
N ASN A 6 3.64 15.71 4.63
CA ASN A 6 3.90 16.87 3.77
C ASN A 6 4.27 18.08 4.66
N ASP A 7 5.25 18.88 4.25
CA ASP A 7 5.67 20.10 4.94
C ASP A 7 4.82 21.34 4.58
N LEU A 8 3.94 21.22 3.56
CA LEU A 8 2.97 22.27 3.22
C LEU A 8 1.82 22.39 4.22
N TYR A 9 1.58 21.34 5.03
CA TYR A 9 0.53 21.28 6.04
C TYR A 9 1.15 20.93 7.40
N PRO A 10 1.75 21.93 8.10
CA PRO A 10 2.50 21.69 9.33
C PRO A 10 1.66 21.06 10.45
N GLU A 11 0.36 21.33 10.47
CA GLU A 11 -0.60 20.76 11.43
C GLU A 11 -0.65 19.22 11.34
N THR A 12 -0.48 18.63 10.16
CA THR A 12 -0.39 17.18 10.00
C THR A 12 0.84 16.63 10.70
N ALA A 13 1.99 17.26 10.50
CA ALA A 13 3.23 16.85 11.15
C ALA A 13 3.16 17.03 12.68
N GLU A 14 2.51 18.09 13.16
CA GLU A 14 2.28 18.34 14.58
C GLU A 14 1.36 17.28 15.20
N TYR A 15 0.27 16.92 14.50
CA TYR A 15 -0.62 15.84 14.93
C TYR A 15 0.13 14.51 15.05
N VAL A 16 0.93 14.15 14.03
CA VAL A 16 1.75 12.93 14.09
C VAL A 16 2.74 12.97 15.26
N ARG A 17 3.42 14.10 15.50
CA ARG A 17 4.32 14.25 16.67
C ARG A 17 3.59 14.07 17.99
N LYS A 18 2.35 14.57 18.10
CA LYS A 18 1.51 14.33 19.27
C LYS A 18 1.22 12.85 19.45
N LEU A 19 0.84 12.14 18.40
CA LEU A 19 0.64 10.69 18.44
C LEU A 19 1.92 9.95 18.83
N MET A 20 3.08 10.40 18.36
CA MET A 20 4.38 9.82 18.72
C MET A 20 4.76 10.03 20.20
N SER A 21 4.09 10.94 20.92
CA SER A 21 4.25 11.09 22.38
C SER A 21 3.53 10.02 23.20
N GLU A 22 2.57 9.32 22.58
CA GLU A 22 1.87 8.19 23.19
C GLU A 22 2.77 6.94 23.28
N PRO A 23 2.44 5.95 24.12
CA PRO A 23 3.28 4.78 24.34
C PRO A 23 3.72 4.03 23.08
N PHE A 24 2.84 3.91 22.07
CA PHE A 24 3.14 3.25 20.80
C PHE A 24 4.11 4.07 19.93
N GLY A 25 4.17 5.37 20.13
CA GLY A 25 4.97 6.30 19.34
C GLY A 25 6.47 6.13 19.47
N LYS A 26 6.95 5.43 20.52
CA LYS A 26 8.39 5.16 20.74
C LYS A 26 9.06 4.45 19.56
N HIS A 27 8.29 3.70 18.79
CA HIS A 27 8.75 2.96 17.60
C HIS A 27 8.40 3.66 16.29
N CYS A 28 7.95 4.92 16.36
CA CYS A 28 7.63 5.69 15.17
C CYS A 28 8.81 6.55 14.72
N ARG A 29 8.92 6.73 13.42
CA ARG A 29 9.84 7.67 12.75
C ARG A 29 9.01 8.55 11.83
N LEU A 30 9.20 9.85 11.91
CA LEU A 30 8.52 10.85 11.08
C LEU A 30 9.54 11.50 10.15
N VAL A 31 9.26 11.46 8.85
CA VAL A 31 9.92 12.25 7.81
C VAL A 31 8.96 13.36 7.39
N VAL A 32 9.37 14.61 7.51
CA VAL A 32 8.56 15.76 7.04
C VAL A 32 9.16 16.25 5.73
N LYS A 33 8.45 16.02 4.64
CA LYS A 33 8.95 16.35 3.30
C LYS A 33 7.82 16.36 2.28
N SER A 34 7.68 17.44 1.52
CA SER A 34 6.88 17.44 0.29
C SER A 34 7.55 16.62 -0.79
N THR A 35 6.77 15.79 -1.42
CA THR A 35 7.22 14.91 -2.50
C THR A 35 6.28 14.99 -3.69
N PRO A 36 6.79 14.82 -4.94
CA PRO A 36 5.96 14.96 -6.14
C PRO A 36 4.91 13.84 -6.32
N SER A 37 5.05 12.71 -5.61
CA SER A 37 4.12 11.59 -5.71
C SER A 37 4.29 10.60 -4.56
N SER A 38 3.33 9.67 -4.39
CA SER A 38 3.39 8.58 -3.41
C SER A 38 4.64 7.70 -3.56
N MET A 39 5.13 7.46 -4.78
CA MET A 39 6.39 6.72 -4.99
C MET A 39 7.61 7.48 -4.44
N HIS A 40 7.64 8.81 -4.56
CA HIS A 40 8.70 9.62 -3.96
C HIS A 40 8.60 9.65 -2.43
N SER A 41 7.38 9.63 -1.88
CA SER A 41 7.15 9.49 -0.43
C SER A 41 7.68 8.15 0.06
N PHE A 42 7.38 7.07 -0.64
CA PHE A 42 7.93 5.75 -0.34
C PHE A 42 9.46 5.73 -0.42
N TYR A 43 10.04 6.36 -1.46
CA TYR A 43 11.50 6.48 -1.59
C TYR A 43 12.12 7.26 -0.42
N ALA A 44 11.46 8.31 0.08
CA ALA A 44 11.94 9.07 1.23
C ALA A 44 11.99 8.23 2.53
N LEU A 45 11.17 7.17 2.63
CA LEU A 45 11.18 6.23 3.76
C LEU A 45 12.14 5.06 3.55
N SER A 46 12.64 4.83 2.34
CA SER A 46 13.28 3.56 1.96
C SER A 46 14.50 3.19 2.80
N SER A 47 15.29 4.17 3.27
CA SER A 47 16.44 3.92 4.16
C SER A 47 16.06 3.39 5.54
N LEU A 48 14.81 3.58 5.98
CA LEU A 48 14.30 3.08 7.25
C LEU A 48 13.72 1.66 7.12
N LEU A 49 13.68 1.10 5.91
CA LEU A 49 13.00 -0.15 5.57
C LEU A 49 13.95 -1.26 5.11
N GLU A 50 15.25 -1.07 5.28
CA GLU A 50 16.27 -1.99 4.77
C GLU A 50 16.49 -3.24 5.65
N GLU A 51 16.15 -3.16 6.93
CA GLU A 51 16.51 -4.18 7.92
C GLU A 51 15.62 -5.43 7.90
N GLY A 52 14.41 -5.35 7.31
CA GLY A 52 13.49 -6.49 7.29
C GLY A 52 12.26 -6.26 6.43
N PRO A 53 11.38 -7.27 6.34
CA PRO A 53 10.10 -7.14 5.66
C PRO A 53 9.29 -5.99 6.24
N PHE A 54 8.55 -5.27 5.38
CA PHE A 54 7.72 -4.14 5.79
C PHE A 54 6.39 -4.13 5.03
N CYS A 55 5.37 -3.56 5.66
CA CYS A 55 4.10 -3.26 5.02
C CYS A 55 4.03 -1.76 4.75
N LEU A 56 3.74 -1.39 3.50
CA LEU A 56 3.49 -0.03 3.06
C LEU A 56 2.00 0.13 2.77
N THR A 57 1.37 1.15 3.34
CA THR A 57 0.00 1.57 3.01
C THR A 57 -0.04 3.07 2.77
N THR A 58 -1.03 3.54 2.04
CA THR A 58 -1.44 4.95 2.08
C THR A 58 -2.28 5.19 3.35
N VAL A 59 -2.43 6.44 3.77
CA VAL A 59 -3.15 6.78 5.03
C VAL A 59 -4.66 6.91 4.83
N ASP A 60 -5.10 6.98 3.58
CA ASP A 60 -6.48 7.13 3.13
C ASP A 60 -7.16 5.79 2.77
N THR A 61 -6.41 4.70 2.81
CA THR A 61 -6.91 3.36 2.53
C THR A 61 -7.62 2.77 3.73
N ILE A 62 -8.88 2.43 3.58
CA ILE A 62 -9.75 1.83 4.61
C ILE A 62 -10.00 0.37 4.28
N PHE A 63 -9.77 -0.48 5.27
CA PHE A 63 -9.96 -1.93 5.21
C PHE A 63 -10.45 -2.46 6.57
N ARG A 64 -10.88 -3.72 6.63
CA ARG A 64 -11.28 -4.37 7.90
C ARG A 64 -10.05 -4.75 8.71
N GLU A 65 -10.08 -4.45 9.99
CA GLU A 65 -8.96 -4.69 10.90
C GLU A 65 -8.61 -6.18 10.97
N GLU A 66 -9.62 -7.05 11.02
CA GLU A 66 -9.43 -8.50 11.10
C GLU A 66 -8.83 -9.07 9.80
N GLU A 67 -9.17 -8.51 8.64
CA GLU A 67 -8.56 -8.90 7.37
C GLU A 67 -7.11 -8.45 7.31
N PHE A 68 -6.82 -7.24 7.78
CA PHE A 68 -5.46 -6.74 7.83
C PHE A 68 -4.59 -7.55 8.80
N ALA A 69 -5.10 -7.94 9.95
CA ALA A 69 -4.39 -8.80 10.89
C ALA A 69 -3.99 -10.13 10.23
N ARG A 70 -4.94 -10.81 9.55
CA ARG A 70 -4.65 -12.04 8.79
C ARG A 70 -3.65 -11.81 7.65
N TYR A 71 -3.79 -10.70 6.93
CA TYR A 71 -2.84 -10.31 5.90
C TYR A 71 -1.41 -10.19 6.44
N ILE A 72 -1.22 -9.56 7.60
CA ILE A 72 0.09 -9.44 8.25
C ILE A 72 0.64 -10.79 8.70
N GLU A 73 -0.20 -11.70 9.21
CA GLU A 73 0.19 -13.08 9.55
C GLU A 73 0.68 -13.83 8.32
N ASP A 74 -0.08 -13.81 7.22
CA ASP A 74 0.27 -14.45 5.96
C ASP A 74 1.54 -13.83 5.35
N PHE A 75 1.67 -12.48 5.42
CA PHE A 75 2.87 -11.80 4.96
C PHE A 75 4.11 -12.20 5.76
N SER A 76 3.98 -12.42 7.06
CA SER A 76 5.11 -12.79 7.92
C SER A 76 5.73 -14.13 7.55
N THR A 77 4.97 -15.01 6.89
CA THR A 77 5.34 -16.39 6.54
C THR A 77 5.52 -16.61 5.03
N THR A 78 5.17 -15.63 4.20
CA THR A 78 5.23 -15.79 2.74
C THR A 78 6.66 -16.06 2.25
N PRO A 79 6.88 -17.05 1.35
CA PRO A 79 8.16 -17.28 0.71
C PRO A 79 8.49 -16.24 -0.37
N TYR A 80 7.49 -15.50 -0.86
CA TYR A 80 7.61 -14.59 -1.99
C TYR A 80 8.25 -13.25 -1.62
N ASP A 81 8.61 -12.45 -2.63
CA ASP A 81 9.22 -11.12 -2.44
C ASP A 81 8.21 -10.07 -1.99
N GLY A 82 6.94 -10.28 -2.32
CA GLY A 82 5.86 -9.41 -1.88
C GLY A 82 4.50 -10.11 -1.83
N LEU A 83 3.66 -9.65 -0.90
CA LEU A 83 2.24 -9.97 -0.77
C LEU A 83 1.48 -8.68 -1.01
N MET A 84 0.68 -8.64 -2.08
CA MET A 84 0.00 -7.43 -2.55
C MET A 84 -1.47 -7.50 -2.18
N GLY A 85 -1.94 -6.55 -1.38
CA GLY A 85 -3.36 -6.41 -1.08
C GLY A 85 -4.13 -6.01 -2.34
N VAL A 86 -5.13 -6.81 -2.69
CA VAL A 86 -5.98 -6.59 -3.86
C VAL A 86 -7.46 -6.69 -3.47
N SER A 87 -8.36 -6.17 -4.29
CA SER A 87 -9.80 -6.32 -4.11
C SER A 87 -10.49 -6.52 -5.46
N ASP A 88 -11.59 -7.25 -5.49
CA ASP A 88 -12.50 -7.34 -6.63
C ASP A 88 -13.56 -6.23 -6.64
N PHE A 89 -13.63 -5.45 -5.55
CA PHE A 89 -14.48 -4.28 -5.43
C PHE A 89 -13.82 -3.07 -6.09
N ILE A 90 -14.42 -2.56 -7.17
CA ILE A 90 -13.90 -1.44 -7.97
C ILE A 90 -14.74 -0.20 -7.67
N ASP A 91 -14.19 0.75 -6.91
CA ASP A 91 -14.75 2.09 -6.65
C ASP A 91 -13.70 3.19 -6.98
N ASP A 92 -12.68 2.87 -7.77
CA ASP A 92 -11.62 3.79 -8.20
C ASP A 92 -11.90 4.27 -9.63
N GLU A 93 -11.74 5.57 -9.88
CA GLU A 93 -11.87 6.16 -11.22
C GLU A 93 -10.78 5.69 -12.20
N ARG A 94 -9.61 5.26 -11.68
CA ARG A 94 -8.46 4.83 -12.46
C ARG A 94 -7.77 3.61 -11.82
N PRO A 95 -8.46 2.50 -11.72
CA PRO A 95 -7.94 1.33 -11.06
C PRO A 95 -6.66 0.82 -11.74
N LEU A 96 -5.78 0.23 -10.95
CA LEU A 96 -4.69 -0.58 -11.48
C LEU A 96 -5.11 -2.04 -11.41
N TYR A 97 -5.43 -2.62 -12.56
CA TYR A 97 -5.85 -4.01 -12.67
C TYR A 97 -4.69 -4.96 -12.40
N VAL A 98 -5.00 -6.07 -11.75
CA VAL A 98 -4.03 -7.09 -11.36
C VAL A 98 -4.39 -8.40 -12.03
N GLU A 99 -3.49 -8.91 -12.85
CA GLU A 99 -3.59 -10.23 -13.46
C GLU A 99 -2.94 -11.27 -12.56
N THR A 100 -3.64 -12.37 -12.34
CA THR A 100 -3.16 -13.46 -11.48
C THR A 100 -3.27 -14.79 -12.19
N GLY A 101 -2.23 -15.62 -12.04
CA GLY A 101 -2.23 -17.02 -12.43
C GLY A 101 -2.50 -17.95 -11.25
N ASP A 102 -1.97 -19.18 -11.33
CA ASP A 102 -2.08 -20.18 -10.30
C ASP A 102 -1.62 -19.67 -8.93
N HIS A 103 -2.30 -20.09 -7.87
CA HIS A 103 -1.99 -19.70 -6.49
C HIS A 103 -1.96 -18.19 -6.24
N LEU A 104 -2.74 -17.42 -7.00
CA LEU A 104 -2.79 -15.95 -6.94
C LEU A 104 -1.43 -15.28 -7.21
N MET A 105 -0.54 -15.94 -7.95
CA MET A 105 0.72 -15.33 -8.37
C MET A 105 0.42 -14.21 -9.37
N ILE A 106 0.92 -13.01 -9.09
CA ILE A 106 0.71 -11.85 -9.96
C ILE A 106 1.61 -11.97 -11.18
N SER A 107 1.00 -11.89 -12.36
CA SER A 107 1.68 -11.93 -13.66
C SER A 107 1.86 -10.53 -14.27
N ASP A 108 0.89 -9.63 -14.08
CA ASP A 108 0.98 -8.26 -14.62
C ASP A 108 0.11 -7.25 -13.85
N PHE A 109 0.38 -5.96 -14.11
CA PHE A 109 -0.39 -4.80 -13.66
C PHE A 109 -0.79 -3.93 -14.85
N GLY A 110 -2.09 -3.86 -15.16
CA GLY A 110 -2.64 -3.16 -16.33
C GLY A 110 -3.41 -1.87 -16.00
N ASP A 111 -3.42 -0.89 -16.91
CA ASP A 111 -4.32 0.28 -16.82
C ASP A 111 -5.73 -0.02 -17.39
N THR A 112 -5.89 -1.15 -18.05
CA THR A 112 -7.16 -1.62 -18.63
C THR A 112 -7.41 -3.05 -18.18
N ALA A 113 -8.70 -3.37 -17.93
CA ALA A 113 -9.10 -4.72 -17.60
C ALA A 113 -8.91 -5.66 -18.81
N THR A 114 -8.41 -6.85 -18.53
CA THR A 114 -8.37 -7.99 -19.47
C THR A 114 -9.29 -9.11 -18.97
N GLN A 115 -9.37 -10.22 -19.67
CA GLN A 115 -10.16 -11.37 -19.22
C GLN A 115 -9.60 -12.00 -17.95
N ASP A 116 -8.29 -11.81 -17.70
CA ASP A 116 -7.57 -12.37 -16.55
C ASP A 116 -7.49 -11.39 -15.37
N SER A 117 -7.96 -10.15 -15.54
CA SER A 117 -7.98 -9.12 -14.50
C SER A 117 -9.18 -9.29 -13.57
N LYS A 118 -9.00 -10.06 -12.49
CA LYS A 118 -10.04 -10.27 -11.48
C LYS A 118 -10.03 -9.26 -10.35
N TYR A 119 -8.91 -8.59 -10.17
CA TYR A 119 -8.65 -7.72 -9.03
C TYR A 119 -8.11 -6.37 -9.46
N ILE A 120 -8.19 -5.40 -8.54
CA ILE A 120 -7.45 -4.14 -8.59
C ILE A 120 -6.48 -4.06 -7.41
N SER A 121 -5.41 -3.27 -7.55
CA SER A 121 -4.45 -2.99 -6.48
C SER A 121 -5.11 -2.17 -5.38
N GLY A 122 -5.07 -2.66 -4.13
CA GLY A 122 -5.73 -2.07 -2.97
C GLY A 122 -4.84 -1.11 -2.16
N GLY A 123 -3.68 -0.68 -2.68
CA GLY A 123 -2.83 0.28 -1.94
C GLY A 123 -2.08 -0.31 -0.74
N ILE A 124 -2.11 -1.62 -0.54
CA ILE A 124 -1.49 -2.34 0.58
C ILE A 124 -0.40 -3.25 0.05
N TYR A 125 0.84 -3.06 0.50
CA TYR A 125 2.02 -3.72 -0.06
C TYR A 125 2.89 -4.32 1.05
N GLY A 126 2.83 -5.62 1.26
CA GLY A 126 3.81 -6.37 2.05
C GLY A 126 5.03 -6.68 1.20
N LEU A 127 6.18 -6.15 1.54
CA LEU A 127 7.37 -6.21 0.69
C LEU A 127 8.61 -6.63 1.47
N LYS A 128 9.48 -7.42 0.84
CA LYS A 128 10.82 -7.69 1.35
C LYS A 128 11.80 -6.60 0.89
N PRO A 129 12.90 -6.36 1.63
CA PRO A 129 13.88 -5.31 1.31
C PRO A 129 14.43 -5.38 -0.13
N ILE A 130 14.46 -6.55 -0.74
CA ILE A 130 14.88 -6.74 -2.13
C ILE A 130 14.07 -5.88 -3.11
N CYS A 131 12.80 -5.59 -2.80
CA CYS A 131 11.93 -4.74 -3.63
C CYS A 131 12.38 -3.27 -3.65
N LEU A 132 13.17 -2.83 -2.66
CA LEU A 132 13.75 -1.48 -2.64
C LEU A 132 14.76 -1.26 -3.78
N GLN A 133 15.36 -2.32 -4.32
CA GLN A 133 16.21 -2.22 -5.51
C GLN A 133 15.40 -1.76 -6.72
N THR A 134 14.20 -2.34 -6.92
CA THR A 134 13.27 -1.91 -7.97
C THR A 134 12.84 -0.46 -7.77
N LEU A 135 12.53 -0.06 -6.53
CA LEU A 135 12.19 1.33 -6.23
C LEU A 135 13.33 2.30 -6.65
N ARG A 136 14.57 2.00 -6.26
CA ARG A 136 15.74 2.81 -6.62
C ARG A 136 15.94 2.90 -8.12
N ARG A 137 15.77 1.78 -8.84
CA ARG A 137 15.85 1.76 -10.31
C ARG A 137 14.75 2.62 -10.92
N CYS A 138 13.49 2.46 -10.51
CA CYS A 138 12.38 3.27 -11.01
C CYS A 138 12.62 4.77 -10.78
N MET A 139 13.14 5.14 -9.61
CA MET A 139 13.48 6.52 -9.30
C MET A 139 14.61 7.05 -10.22
N ALA A 140 15.65 6.25 -10.45
CA ALA A 140 16.76 6.61 -11.33
C ALA A 140 16.33 6.76 -12.80
N GLU A 141 15.32 6.01 -13.24
CA GLU A 141 14.69 6.09 -14.56
C GLU A 141 13.69 7.26 -14.69
N GLY A 142 13.51 8.08 -13.65
CA GLY A 142 12.58 9.20 -13.64
C GLY A 142 11.11 8.79 -13.62
N GLN A 143 10.78 7.60 -13.14
CA GLN A 143 9.39 7.17 -12.97
C GLN A 143 8.78 7.81 -11.73
N HIS A 144 7.45 8.09 -11.75
CA HIS A 144 6.83 8.96 -10.74
C HIS A 144 5.64 8.34 -10.01
N ARG A 145 5.06 7.22 -10.47
CA ARG A 145 3.80 6.68 -9.92
C ARG A 145 4.00 5.30 -9.31
N MET A 146 3.26 5.02 -8.23
CA MET A 146 3.28 3.68 -7.59
C MET A 146 2.97 2.55 -8.57
N ARG A 147 2.06 2.76 -9.54
CA ARG A 147 1.80 1.77 -10.60
C ARG A 147 3.05 1.43 -11.44
N ASN A 148 3.97 2.38 -11.62
CA ASN A 148 5.23 2.12 -12.32
C ASN A 148 6.16 1.25 -11.47
N PHE A 149 6.18 1.48 -10.16
CA PHE A 149 6.92 0.62 -9.23
C PHE A 149 6.35 -0.80 -9.23
N GLN A 150 5.03 -0.97 -9.18
CA GLN A 150 4.39 -2.29 -9.20
C GLN A 150 4.74 -3.06 -10.49
N ARG A 151 4.63 -2.42 -11.67
CA ARG A 151 5.09 -2.98 -12.95
C ARG A 151 6.59 -3.26 -12.96
N GLY A 152 7.35 -2.37 -12.33
CA GLY A 152 8.80 -2.53 -12.16
C GLY A 152 9.16 -3.79 -11.39
N LEU A 153 8.38 -4.16 -10.36
CA LEU A 153 8.59 -5.40 -9.61
C LEU A 153 8.47 -6.63 -10.52
N ILE A 154 7.43 -6.69 -11.37
CA ILE A 154 7.25 -7.78 -12.34
C ILE A 154 8.42 -7.79 -13.35
N LYS A 155 8.76 -6.63 -13.91
CA LYS A 155 9.89 -6.49 -14.86
C LYS A 155 11.22 -6.98 -14.28
N ASP A 156 11.45 -6.77 -12.98
CA ASP A 156 12.66 -7.19 -12.27
C ASP A 156 12.57 -8.67 -11.79
N GLY A 157 11.51 -9.39 -12.17
CA GLY A 157 11.33 -10.81 -11.85
C GLY A 157 11.02 -11.06 -10.37
N ARG A 158 10.49 -10.06 -9.64
CA ARG A 158 10.05 -10.24 -8.25
C ARG A 158 8.83 -11.15 -8.20
N LYS A 159 8.84 -12.10 -7.29
CA LYS A 159 7.72 -13.01 -7.07
C LYS A 159 6.71 -12.36 -6.15
N LEU A 160 5.56 -11.99 -6.69
CA LEU A 160 4.48 -11.33 -5.99
C LEU A 160 3.25 -12.23 -5.96
N GLN A 161 2.58 -12.28 -4.79
CA GLN A 161 1.31 -12.96 -4.63
C GLN A 161 0.23 -11.94 -4.28
N ALA A 162 -0.95 -12.08 -4.86
CA ALA A 162 -2.11 -11.31 -4.50
C ALA A 162 -2.74 -11.85 -3.22
N TRP A 163 -3.19 -10.96 -2.32
CA TRP A 163 -3.98 -11.27 -1.14
C TRP A 163 -5.32 -10.52 -1.23
N PRO A 164 -6.42 -11.22 -1.48
CA PRO A 164 -7.72 -10.58 -1.65
C PRO A 164 -8.30 -10.10 -0.32
N PHE A 165 -8.52 -8.79 -0.21
CA PHE A 165 -9.40 -8.19 0.78
C PHE A 165 -10.84 -8.22 0.26
N SER A 166 -11.82 -8.37 1.15
CA SER A 166 -13.24 -8.34 0.78
C SER A 166 -13.64 -6.99 0.18
N LYS A 167 -13.05 -5.93 0.71
CA LYS A 167 -13.23 -4.56 0.22
C LYS A 167 -12.10 -3.67 0.71
N VAL A 168 -11.65 -2.78 -0.16
CA VAL A 168 -10.73 -1.69 0.16
C VAL A 168 -11.34 -0.41 -0.39
N LEU A 169 -11.31 0.66 0.40
CA LEU A 169 -11.83 1.98 0.01
C LEU A 169 -10.73 3.02 0.19
N ASP A 170 -10.62 3.93 -0.76
CA ASP A 170 -9.80 5.12 -0.61
C ASP A 170 -10.69 6.34 -0.29
N ILE A 171 -10.23 7.20 0.62
CA ILE A 171 -10.94 8.45 0.98
C ILE A 171 -10.32 9.60 0.22
N ASP A 172 -10.77 9.81 -1.01
CA ASP A 172 -10.35 10.93 -1.85
C ASP A 172 -11.23 12.18 -1.66
N HIS A 173 -12.49 11.97 -1.27
CA HIS A 173 -13.49 13.03 -1.12
C HIS A 173 -14.24 12.93 0.21
N ALA A 174 -14.81 14.05 0.67
CA ALA A 174 -15.60 14.08 1.90
C ALA A 174 -16.81 13.11 1.87
N SER A 175 -17.36 12.82 0.68
CA SER A 175 -18.43 11.82 0.50
C SER A 175 -17.99 10.39 0.83
N ASP A 176 -16.70 10.08 0.70
CA ASP A 176 -16.19 8.73 0.90
C ASP A 176 -16.08 8.38 2.39
N ILE A 177 -16.04 9.42 3.26
CA ILE A 177 -16.08 9.24 4.72
C ILE A 177 -17.36 8.49 5.13
N LEU A 178 -18.51 8.88 4.60
CA LEU A 178 -19.78 8.20 4.91
C LEU A 178 -19.81 6.75 4.42
N LYS A 179 -19.23 6.48 3.24
CA LYS A 179 -19.09 5.12 2.71
C LYS A 179 -18.20 4.27 3.61
N ALA A 180 -17.07 4.84 4.06
CA ALA A 180 -16.14 4.16 4.95
C ALA A 180 -16.75 3.87 6.33
N GLU A 181 -17.46 4.83 6.93
CA GLU A 181 -18.19 4.63 8.18
C GLU A 181 -19.24 3.51 8.08
N GLN A 182 -20.02 3.49 6.99
CA GLN A 182 -21.01 2.43 6.73
C GLN A 182 -20.33 1.06 6.55
N PHE A 183 -19.22 1.01 5.83
CA PHE A 183 -18.45 -0.22 5.63
C PHE A 183 -17.93 -0.78 6.96
N LEU A 184 -17.37 0.07 7.82
CA LEU A 184 -16.84 -0.34 9.11
C LEU A 184 -17.94 -0.65 10.15
N ALA A 185 -19.14 -0.04 10.03
CA ALA A 185 -20.24 -0.30 10.94
C ALA A 185 -20.93 -1.67 10.72
N THR A 186 -20.84 -2.22 9.51
CA THR A 186 -21.54 -3.48 9.15
C THR A 186 -21.00 -4.68 9.92
N ASP A 187 -19.82 -4.61 10.53
CA ASP A 187 -19.21 -5.70 11.30
C ASP A 187 -19.59 -5.70 12.80
N LYS A 188 -20.12 -4.61 13.32
CA LYS A 188 -20.53 -4.54 14.74
C LYS A 188 -21.90 -5.17 14.99
N ALA A 189 -22.55 -5.71 13.95
CA ALA A 189 -23.91 -6.25 14.00
C ALA A 189 -23.97 -7.79 13.91
N LEU A 190 -22.86 -8.50 13.98
CA LEU A 190 -22.73 -9.97 14.09
C LEU A 190 -22.01 -10.35 15.40
#